data_2872c6127d5b924d82e0ea031f594aef
#
_entry.id   2872c6127d5b924d82e0ea031f594aef
#
_cell.length_a   1.000
_cell.length_b   1.000
_cell.length_c   1.000
_cell.angle_alpha   90.00
_cell.angle_beta   90.00
_cell.angle_gamma   90.00
#
_symmetry.space_group_name_H-M   'P 1'
#
loop_
_entity.id
_entity.type
_entity.pdbx_description
1 polymer ?
#
loop_
_entity_poly.entity_id
_entity_poly.type
_entity_poly.pdbx_seq_one_letter_code
_entity_poly.pdbx_strand_id
1 'polypeptide(L)'
;VIVGDGPLRNSLMNQFNDDRILWWGHEPDLDTRVALLQCAEVFILPSLVEGLSLALLEAMASGTACVATDAGADGEVLEQGAGIVLSTQGVTTQLRTLLPVLRDQPVLTAELGRKARLRALERYTISSNIDALEQLYADLMQTSTVAA
;
A
#
# COMPACT_ATOMS: atom_id res chain seq x y z
N VAL A 1 -11.46 9.67 2.47
CA VAL A 1 -10.51 10.47 3.26
C VAL A 1 -9.25 10.65 2.44
N ILE A 2 -8.68 11.87 2.43
CA ILE A 2 -7.37 12.16 1.84
C ILE A 2 -6.41 12.51 2.98
N VAL A 3 -5.41 11.66 3.20
CA VAL A 3 -4.39 11.84 4.24
C VAL A 3 -3.09 12.25 3.57
N GLY A 4 -2.48 13.30 4.07
CA GLY A 4 -1.25 13.88 3.53
C GLY A 4 -1.39 15.38 3.27
N ASP A 5 -0.29 16.01 2.96
CA ASP A 5 -0.22 17.44 2.64
C ASP A 5 0.74 17.68 1.47
N GLY A 6 0.58 18.83 0.82
CA GLY A 6 1.41 19.20 -0.32
C GLY A 6 0.97 20.51 -0.96
N PRO A 7 1.77 21.04 -1.89
CA PRO A 7 1.53 22.35 -2.48
C PRO A 7 0.20 22.47 -3.24
N LEU A 8 -0.38 21.36 -3.67
CA LEU A 8 -1.65 21.34 -4.41
C LEU A 8 -2.89 21.26 -3.51
N ARG A 9 -2.73 21.04 -2.19
CA ARG A 9 -3.85 20.81 -1.27
C ARG A 9 -4.93 21.89 -1.40
N ASN A 10 -4.57 23.15 -1.23
CA ASN A 10 -5.55 24.25 -1.24
C ASN A 10 -6.24 24.39 -2.60
N SER A 11 -5.51 24.20 -3.69
CA SER A 11 -6.07 24.23 -5.04
C SER A 11 -7.10 23.12 -5.25
N LEU A 12 -6.76 21.89 -4.81
CA LEU A 12 -7.64 20.74 -4.92
C LEU A 12 -8.88 20.87 -4.04
N MET A 13 -8.73 21.35 -2.80
CA MET A 13 -9.87 21.61 -1.90
C MET A 13 -10.86 22.63 -2.52
N ASN A 14 -10.35 23.69 -3.16
CA ASN A 14 -11.19 24.67 -3.83
C ASN A 14 -11.86 24.10 -5.08
N GLN A 15 -11.18 23.25 -5.82
CA GLN A 15 -11.70 22.63 -7.04
C GLN A 15 -12.75 21.55 -6.73
N PHE A 16 -12.54 20.79 -5.66
CA PHE A 16 -13.39 19.66 -5.26
C PHE A 16 -14.02 19.91 -3.88
N ASN A 17 -14.86 20.94 -3.84
CA ASN A 17 -15.65 21.29 -2.64
C ASN A 17 -16.88 20.36 -2.54
N ASP A 18 -16.66 19.16 -2.00
CA ASP A 18 -17.67 18.10 -1.86
C ASP A 18 -17.60 17.54 -0.42
N ASP A 19 -18.72 17.58 0.30
CA ASP A 19 -18.82 17.15 1.70
C ASP A 19 -18.48 15.65 1.89
N ARG A 20 -18.44 14.87 0.81
CA ARG A 20 -18.01 13.46 0.84
C ARG A 20 -16.49 13.32 0.85
N ILE A 21 -15.73 14.38 0.65
CA ILE A 21 -14.27 14.38 0.65
C ILE A 21 -13.77 14.96 1.97
N LEU A 22 -13.24 14.10 2.83
CA LEU A 22 -12.58 14.54 4.05
C LEU A 22 -11.08 14.76 3.79
N TRP A 23 -10.67 16.02 3.83
CA TRP A 23 -9.27 16.44 3.72
C TRP A 23 -8.61 16.42 5.10
N TRP A 24 -8.03 15.29 5.48
CA TRP A 24 -7.43 15.10 6.81
C TRP A 24 -6.17 15.96 7.00
N GLY A 25 -5.31 15.99 6.01
CA GLY A 25 -4.00 16.63 6.10
C GLY A 25 -2.90 15.65 6.52
N HIS A 26 -1.74 16.19 6.92
CA HIS A 26 -0.64 15.37 7.41
C HIS A 26 -0.96 14.79 8.78
N GLU A 27 -0.74 13.48 8.95
CA GLU A 27 -0.97 12.78 10.22
C GLU A 27 0.34 12.16 10.72
N PRO A 28 0.97 12.76 11.73
CA PRO A 28 2.23 12.25 12.28
C PRO A 28 2.02 11.12 13.29
N ASP A 29 0.84 11.04 13.93
CA ASP A 29 0.57 10.05 14.95
C ASP A 29 0.32 8.67 14.33
N LEU A 30 1.10 7.66 14.77
CA LEU A 30 1.01 6.30 14.23
C LEU A 30 -0.34 5.65 14.56
N ASP A 31 -0.83 5.80 15.78
CA ASP A 31 -2.06 5.14 16.22
C ASP A 31 -3.25 5.69 15.45
N THR A 32 -3.26 6.99 15.19
CA THR A 32 -4.28 7.65 14.36
C THR A 32 -4.20 7.17 12.91
N ARG A 33 -3.00 7.04 12.32
CA ARG A 33 -2.84 6.48 10.97
C ARG A 33 -3.35 5.05 10.88
N VAL A 34 -2.99 4.22 11.85
CA VAL A 34 -3.49 2.83 11.92
C VAL A 34 -5.01 2.80 12.03
N ALA A 35 -5.60 3.63 12.89
CA ALA A 35 -7.06 3.72 13.02
C ALA A 35 -7.74 4.14 11.71
N LEU A 36 -7.20 5.13 11.01
CA LEU A 36 -7.70 5.56 9.70
C LEU A 36 -7.66 4.43 8.67
N LEU A 37 -6.55 3.69 8.62
CA LEU A 37 -6.40 2.56 7.72
C LEU A 37 -7.36 1.41 8.07
N GLN A 38 -7.52 1.10 9.35
CA GLN A 38 -8.45 0.05 9.81
C GLN A 38 -9.92 0.40 9.58
N CYS A 39 -10.26 1.69 9.58
CA CYS A 39 -11.60 2.16 9.25
C CYS A 39 -11.87 2.22 7.74
N ALA A 40 -10.82 2.19 6.92
CA ALA A 40 -10.95 2.26 5.47
C ALA A 40 -11.30 0.89 4.88
N GLU A 41 -12.24 0.86 3.95
CA GLU A 41 -12.55 -0.34 3.17
C GLU A 41 -11.50 -0.59 2.09
N VAL A 42 -10.97 0.50 1.49
CA VAL A 42 -9.97 0.44 0.41
C VAL A 42 -8.94 1.54 0.61
N PHE A 43 -7.67 1.17 0.56
CA PHE A 43 -6.56 2.09 0.46
C PHE A 43 -6.15 2.23 -1.01
N ILE A 44 -5.97 3.46 -1.49
CA ILE A 44 -5.65 3.76 -2.88
C ILE A 44 -4.36 4.56 -2.93
N LEU A 45 -3.36 4.05 -3.65
CA LEU A 45 -2.07 4.69 -3.89
C LEU A 45 -1.85 4.85 -5.41
N PRO A 46 -2.29 5.96 -6.04
CA PRO A 46 -2.19 6.16 -7.48
C PRO A 46 -0.89 6.87 -7.88
N SER A 47 0.23 6.51 -7.27
CA SER A 47 1.53 7.13 -7.53
C SER A 47 2.03 6.80 -8.93
N LEU A 48 2.75 7.73 -9.55
CA LEU A 48 3.39 7.51 -10.85
C LEU A 48 4.87 7.11 -10.72
N VAL A 49 5.47 7.45 -9.58
CA VAL A 49 6.87 7.14 -9.25
C VAL A 49 6.94 6.82 -7.77
N GLU A 50 7.41 5.64 -7.46
CA GLU A 50 7.68 5.16 -6.10
C GLU A 50 8.98 4.35 -6.08
N GLY A 51 9.58 4.15 -4.89
CA GLY A 51 10.53 3.09 -4.65
C GLY A 51 9.79 1.86 -4.09
N LEU A 52 9.52 1.91 -2.79
CA LEU A 52 8.62 1.04 -2.05
C LEU A 52 7.83 1.90 -1.07
N SER A 53 6.52 1.91 -1.19
CA SER A 53 5.67 2.76 -0.37
C SER A 53 5.45 2.17 1.03
N LEU A 54 5.95 2.88 2.06
CA LEU A 54 5.67 2.52 3.45
C LEU A 54 4.17 2.65 3.78
N ALA A 55 3.47 3.62 3.21
CA ALA A 55 2.04 3.78 3.40
C ALA A 55 1.25 2.58 2.84
N LEU A 56 1.71 1.98 1.73
CA LEU A 56 1.15 0.74 1.21
C LEU A 56 1.36 -0.42 2.19
N LEU A 57 2.56 -0.58 2.72
CA LEU A 57 2.86 -1.63 3.70
C LEU A 57 2.07 -1.44 5.02
N GLU A 58 1.90 -0.20 5.49
CA GLU A 58 1.06 0.12 6.64
C GLU A 58 -0.42 -0.25 6.38
N ALA A 59 -0.95 0.04 5.20
CA ALA A 59 -2.32 -0.31 4.81
C ALA A 59 -2.51 -1.83 4.73
N MET A 60 -1.57 -2.54 4.12
CA MET A 60 -1.57 -4.01 4.07
C MET A 60 -1.53 -4.61 5.47
N ALA A 61 -0.62 -4.14 6.33
CA ALA A 61 -0.50 -4.60 7.72
C ALA A 61 -1.76 -4.32 8.54
N SER A 62 -2.50 -3.26 8.22
CA SER A 62 -3.79 -2.93 8.85
C SER A 62 -4.94 -3.82 8.37
N GLY A 63 -4.75 -4.61 7.30
CA GLY A 63 -5.78 -5.49 6.74
C GLY A 63 -6.75 -4.78 5.81
N THR A 64 -6.39 -3.62 5.31
CA THR A 64 -7.17 -2.83 4.35
C THR A 64 -6.94 -3.37 2.94
N ALA A 65 -7.99 -3.45 2.12
CA ALA A 65 -7.84 -3.79 0.70
C ALA A 65 -7.01 -2.72 -0.02
N CYS A 66 -5.92 -3.13 -0.67
CA CYS A 66 -4.98 -2.22 -1.28
C CYS A 66 -5.12 -2.19 -2.80
N VAL A 67 -5.15 -0.98 -3.34
CA VAL A 67 -5.10 -0.69 -4.79
C VAL A 67 -3.96 0.27 -5.03
N ALA A 68 -2.95 -0.13 -5.77
CA ALA A 68 -1.81 0.73 -6.11
C ALA A 68 -1.47 0.62 -7.59
N THR A 69 -0.79 1.62 -8.10
CA THR A 69 -0.20 1.58 -9.44
C THR A 69 1.05 0.72 -9.45
N ASP A 70 1.38 0.16 -10.61
CA ASP A 70 2.66 -0.52 -10.86
C ASP A 70 3.79 0.51 -10.96
N ALA A 71 4.11 1.14 -9.83
CA ALA A 71 5.16 2.12 -9.70
C ALA A 71 6.22 1.60 -8.73
N GLY A 72 7.47 1.50 -9.19
CA GLY A 72 8.56 0.93 -8.39
C GLY A 72 8.29 -0.53 -7.99
N ALA A 73 8.40 -0.83 -6.70
CA ALA A 73 8.16 -2.17 -6.14
C ALA A 73 6.70 -2.40 -5.67
N ASP A 74 5.81 -1.41 -5.78
CA ASP A 74 4.45 -1.51 -5.25
C ASP A 74 3.63 -2.61 -5.95
N GLY A 75 3.86 -2.81 -7.26
CA GLY A 75 3.27 -3.92 -8.02
C GLY A 75 3.67 -5.28 -7.47
N GLU A 76 4.97 -5.51 -7.21
CA GLU A 76 5.51 -6.74 -6.64
C GLU A 76 4.94 -7.02 -5.24
N VAL A 77 4.81 -5.99 -4.43
CA VAL A 77 4.25 -6.10 -3.07
C VAL A 77 2.83 -6.63 -3.09
N LEU A 78 2.02 -6.24 -4.07
CA LEU A 78 0.62 -6.64 -4.21
C LEU A 78 0.40 -7.94 -5.00
N GLU A 79 1.46 -8.60 -5.46
CA GLU A 79 1.35 -9.88 -6.18
C GLU A 79 0.61 -10.97 -5.38
N GLN A 80 0.26 -12.06 -6.08
CA GLN A 80 -0.41 -13.24 -5.51
C GLN A 80 -1.78 -12.92 -4.88
N GLY A 81 -2.42 -11.83 -5.34
CA GLY A 81 -3.75 -11.45 -4.86
C GLY A 81 -3.75 -10.73 -3.52
N ALA A 82 -2.60 -10.18 -3.09
CA ALA A 82 -2.51 -9.33 -1.90
C ALA A 82 -3.08 -7.92 -2.12
N GLY A 83 -3.48 -7.59 -3.34
CA GLY A 83 -4.12 -6.34 -3.70
C GLY A 83 -4.40 -6.27 -5.20
N ILE A 84 -4.74 -5.08 -5.67
CA ILE A 84 -5.01 -4.83 -7.08
C ILE A 84 -3.97 -3.84 -7.60
N VAL A 85 -3.30 -4.26 -8.66
CA VAL A 85 -2.26 -3.45 -9.34
C VAL A 85 -2.87 -2.78 -10.56
N LEU A 86 -2.72 -1.46 -10.63
CA LEU A 86 -3.15 -0.65 -11.76
C LEU A 86 -1.96 -0.30 -12.65
N SER A 87 -2.18 -0.21 -13.94
CA SER A 87 -1.19 0.41 -14.83
C SER A 87 -1.03 1.89 -14.47
N THR A 88 0.18 2.41 -14.55
CA THR A 88 0.46 3.85 -14.43
C THR A 88 -0.19 4.69 -15.53
N GLN A 89 -0.64 4.04 -16.61
CA GLN A 89 -1.37 4.69 -17.70
C GLN A 89 -2.88 4.56 -17.50
N GLY A 90 -3.59 5.67 -17.61
CA GLY A 90 -5.05 5.67 -17.52
C GLY A 90 -5.62 5.33 -16.15
N VAL A 91 -4.91 5.63 -15.07
CA VAL A 91 -5.28 5.34 -13.67
C VAL A 91 -6.72 5.76 -13.35
N THR A 92 -7.11 6.97 -13.79
CA THR A 92 -8.47 7.48 -13.55
C THR A 92 -9.55 6.56 -14.13
N THR A 93 -9.35 6.05 -15.36
CA THR A 93 -10.30 5.13 -16.01
C THR A 93 -10.36 3.80 -15.28
N GLN A 94 -9.21 3.26 -14.89
CA GLN A 94 -9.14 2.01 -14.13
C GLN A 94 -9.85 2.14 -12.77
N LEU A 95 -9.61 3.22 -12.02
CA LEU A 95 -10.28 3.48 -10.75
C LEU A 95 -11.79 3.66 -10.90
N ARG A 96 -12.25 4.37 -11.94
CA ARG A 96 -13.68 4.53 -12.21
C ARG A 96 -14.39 3.20 -12.45
N THR A 97 -13.72 2.22 -13.02
CA THR A 97 -14.26 0.87 -13.24
C THR A 97 -14.17 0.01 -11.99
N LEU A 98 -13.05 0.10 -11.27
CA LEU A 98 -12.73 -0.78 -10.14
C LEU A 98 -13.51 -0.42 -8.87
N LEU A 99 -13.57 0.87 -8.51
CA LEU A 99 -14.14 1.28 -7.21
C LEU A 99 -15.60 0.89 -7.03
N PRO A 100 -16.50 0.98 -8.05
CA PRO A 100 -17.85 0.47 -7.92
C PRO A 100 -17.88 -1.04 -7.63
N VAL A 101 -16.99 -1.82 -8.25
CA VAL A 101 -16.92 -3.27 -8.04
C VAL A 101 -16.53 -3.58 -6.60
N LEU A 102 -15.51 -2.92 -6.06
CA LEU A 102 -15.08 -3.12 -4.67
C LEU A 102 -16.17 -2.70 -3.67
N ARG A 103 -16.85 -1.60 -3.92
CA ARG A 103 -17.98 -1.14 -3.09
C ARG A 103 -19.12 -2.16 -3.06
N ASP A 104 -19.48 -2.71 -4.22
CA ASP A 104 -20.64 -3.58 -4.37
C ASP A 104 -20.33 -5.05 -4.01
N GLN A 105 -19.05 -5.37 -3.77
CA GLN A 105 -18.59 -6.72 -3.38
C GLN A 105 -17.78 -6.70 -2.07
N PRO A 106 -18.40 -6.45 -0.92
CA PRO A 106 -17.70 -6.31 0.37
C PRO A 106 -16.95 -7.58 0.80
N VAL A 107 -17.42 -8.75 0.41
CA VAL A 107 -16.74 -10.03 0.71
C VAL A 107 -15.39 -10.11 -0.06
N LEU A 108 -15.38 -9.70 -1.32
CA LEU A 108 -14.15 -9.64 -2.12
C LEU A 108 -13.18 -8.63 -1.51
N THR A 109 -13.66 -7.44 -1.15
CA THR A 109 -12.85 -6.38 -0.57
C THR A 109 -12.23 -6.82 0.77
N ALA A 110 -13.02 -7.48 1.64
CA ALA A 110 -12.51 -8.02 2.90
C ALA A 110 -11.45 -9.11 2.68
N GLU A 111 -11.63 -9.98 1.70
CA GLU A 111 -10.67 -11.05 1.39
C GLU A 111 -9.35 -10.48 0.82
N LEU A 112 -9.41 -9.42 0.01
CA LEU A 112 -8.21 -8.70 -0.45
C LEU A 112 -7.44 -8.12 0.74
N GLY A 113 -8.10 -7.46 1.68
CA GLY A 113 -7.47 -6.92 2.89
C GLY A 113 -6.85 -8.02 3.76
N ARG A 114 -7.53 -9.14 3.94
CA ARG A 114 -6.99 -10.30 4.67
C ARG A 114 -5.72 -10.84 4.03
N LYS A 115 -5.69 -11.00 2.70
CA LYS A 115 -4.50 -11.46 1.96
C LYS A 115 -3.37 -10.44 2.03
N ALA A 116 -3.68 -9.14 1.91
CA ALA A 116 -2.72 -8.08 2.08
C ALA A 116 -2.00 -8.19 3.43
N ARG A 117 -2.77 -8.32 4.52
CA ARG A 117 -2.20 -8.46 5.86
C ARG A 117 -1.32 -9.69 6.02
N LEU A 118 -1.75 -10.85 5.54
CA LEU A 118 -0.95 -12.07 5.61
C LEU A 118 0.39 -11.89 4.91
N ARG A 119 0.39 -11.34 3.68
CA ARG A 119 1.63 -11.10 2.93
C ARG A 119 2.55 -10.07 3.61
N ALA A 120 1.97 -9.00 4.20
CA ALA A 120 2.75 -8.03 4.95
C ALA A 120 3.46 -8.64 6.14
N LEU A 121 2.74 -9.46 6.93
CA LEU A 121 3.29 -10.14 8.10
C LEU A 121 4.32 -11.22 7.74
N GLU A 122 4.15 -11.88 6.61
CA GLU A 122 5.07 -12.93 6.15
C GLU A 122 6.38 -12.35 5.60
N ARG A 123 6.34 -11.24 4.86
CA ARG A 123 7.47 -10.81 4.04
C ARG A 123 8.06 -9.43 4.38
N TYR A 124 7.26 -8.54 4.98
CA TYR A 124 7.63 -7.11 5.10
C TYR A 124 7.74 -6.64 6.55
N THR A 125 7.91 -7.55 7.49
CA THR A 125 8.24 -7.20 8.87
C THR A 125 9.73 -6.90 9.02
N ILE A 126 10.08 -6.08 9.99
CA ILE A 126 11.49 -5.81 10.32
C ILE A 126 12.21 -7.11 10.66
N SER A 127 11.58 -8.01 11.43
CA SER A 127 12.15 -9.30 11.81
C SER A 127 12.47 -10.14 10.57
N SER A 128 11.51 -10.34 9.67
CA SER A 128 11.74 -11.14 8.45
C SER A 128 12.84 -10.56 7.55
N ASN A 129 12.98 -9.22 7.50
CA ASN A 129 14.04 -8.58 6.74
C ASN A 129 15.42 -8.78 7.39
N ILE A 130 15.50 -8.72 8.74
CA ILE A 130 16.74 -8.99 9.48
C ILE A 130 17.16 -10.44 9.27
N ASP A 131 16.25 -11.40 9.45
CA ASP A 131 16.52 -12.82 9.25
C ASP A 131 17.04 -13.12 7.84
N ALA A 132 16.42 -12.50 6.81
CA ALA A 132 16.86 -12.64 5.42
C ALA A 132 18.26 -12.05 5.19
N LEU A 133 18.58 -10.93 5.82
CA LEU A 133 19.89 -10.30 5.73
C LEU A 133 20.97 -11.13 6.43
N GLU A 134 20.68 -11.65 7.62
CA GLU A 134 21.59 -12.54 8.35
C GLU A 134 21.88 -13.81 7.55
N GLN A 135 20.86 -14.41 6.93
CA GLN A 135 21.04 -15.57 6.06
C GLN A 135 21.92 -15.24 4.85
N LEU A 136 21.71 -14.09 4.19
CA LEU A 136 22.54 -13.66 3.08
C LEU A 136 24.01 -13.50 3.47
N TYR A 137 24.29 -12.92 4.63
CA TYR A 137 25.66 -12.79 5.13
C TYR A 137 26.27 -14.17 5.43
N ALA A 138 25.54 -15.08 6.04
CA ALA A 138 26.03 -16.43 6.33
C ALA A 138 26.40 -17.17 5.02
N ASP A 139 25.56 -17.10 3.99
CA ASP A 139 25.79 -17.73 2.69
C ASP A 139 27.03 -17.15 1.99
N LEU A 140 27.21 -15.83 2.00
CA LEU A 140 28.39 -15.18 1.43
C LEU A 140 29.69 -15.57 2.14
N MET A 141 29.67 -15.68 3.46
CA MET A 141 30.83 -16.11 4.23
C MET A 141 31.23 -17.55 3.94
N GLN A 142 30.26 -18.47 3.79
CA GLN A 142 30.50 -19.86 3.44
C GLN A 142 31.11 -19.97 2.02
N THR A 143 30.58 -19.24 1.06
CA THR A 143 31.06 -19.26 -0.33
C THR A 143 32.51 -18.75 -0.45
N SER A 144 32.87 -17.75 0.36
CA SER A 144 34.25 -17.20 0.39
C SER A 144 35.28 -18.17 0.97
N THR A 145 34.88 -19.08 1.86
CA THR A 145 35.77 -20.07 2.50
C THR A 145 36.09 -21.24 1.56
N VAL A 146 35.24 -21.53 0.55
CA VAL A 146 35.43 -22.63 -0.42
C VAL A 146 36.35 -22.22 -1.58
N ALA A 147 36.58 -20.92 -1.78
CA ALA A 147 37.37 -20.37 -2.88
C ALA A 147 38.84 -20.10 -2.52
N ALA A 148 39.26 -20.41 -1.30
CA ALA A 148 40.64 -20.29 -0.80
C ALA A 148 41.29 -21.67 -0.59
#